data_995f2e7ff5ae5953a50084199d1caa67
#
_entry.id   995f2e7ff5ae5953a50084199d1caa67
#
_cell.length_a   1.000
_cell.length_b   1.000
_cell.length_c   1.000
_cell.angle_alpha   90.00
_cell.angle_beta   90.00
_cell.angle_gamma   90.00
#
_symmetry.space_group_name_H-M   'P 1'
#
loop_
_entity.id
_entity.type
_entity.pdbx_description
1 polymer ?
#
loop_
_entity_poly.entity_id
_entity_poly.type
_entity_poly.pdbx_seq_one_letter_code
_entity_poly.pdbx_strand_id
1 'polypeptide(L)'
;LDIRVLPIPTPNTNPPSLGAQCDNNNPGDMQEVFNLTVNAAYILNGDPNLTLHYYHSQADALVPQNEILTPLAALVGDVDPNEQSVWIRVENSRVDYLGNNCFVLVEQPLTVNPLPQIVQPLAPYRVCDNDADGLAEFDLTNPDLAIAILGTQNPADFTITYYLTPQGANPLTNTGETPLPNNYTNTTPDSQNIYIRVVNNATGCVNATGVLTLAVEEYAQATGPQEFTSCDTYTDPYDGVFQLDLTQYASAILNGQDATVFLISYYHTQADAEAGTNALTLAEAQAYITQPDTDIIWVKVENSSNSIIPFCYALTTIEIEIERYPNPIITTPNGVTTICVDFTSGLVVRPLILNSNIPNPADYTFEWYEDTVLIPGATGPTYTVDTASATGATRNYTVRVISNSPLLCETTSAGFDVIQSGQASIPTGTIGYTVTNAFTNSQIITVTVEGWGTYEYSLDDGPRQTSNIFEGVSLGNHIIHVWDTEGGLAFSCEELIIEDVQVIDYPHYFTPNGDGIHDTWNVVGLFNYADQTKIYIFDRYGKLLKQISSAGDGWDGTYNGQ
;
A
#
# COMPACT_ATOMS: atom_id res chain seq x y z
N LEU A 1 -1.23 -64.29 92.46
CA LEU A 1 -1.29 -63.37 91.30
C LEU A 1 -1.22 -64.26 90.08
N ASP A 2 -2.33 -64.37 89.33
CA ASP A 2 -2.36 -65.10 88.08
C ASP A 2 -1.91 -64.15 86.98
N ILE A 3 -0.69 -64.30 86.45
CA ILE A 3 -0.18 -63.47 85.36
C ILE A 3 -0.47 -64.22 84.07
N ARG A 4 -1.31 -63.66 83.27
CA ARG A 4 -1.67 -64.20 81.95
C ARG A 4 -0.99 -63.33 80.86
N VAL A 5 -0.10 -63.98 80.09
CA VAL A 5 0.52 -63.31 78.89
C VAL A 5 -0.25 -63.80 77.69
N LEU A 6 -0.80 -62.83 76.91
CA LEU A 6 -1.44 -63.09 75.68
C LEU A 6 -0.42 -63.04 74.51
N PRO A 7 -0.41 -63.98 73.60
CA PRO A 7 0.46 -63.92 72.42
C PRO A 7 0.05 -62.77 71.51
N ILE A 8 1.00 -62.04 70.97
CA ILE A 8 0.78 -61.06 69.90
C ILE A 8 0.47 -61.83 68.62
N PRO A 9 -0.54 -61.44 67.85
CA PRO A 9 -0.80 -62.02 66.54
C PRO A 9 0.42 -62.03 65.61
N THR A 10 0.60 -63.06 64.81
CA THR A 10 1.70 -63.17 63.84
C THR A 10 1.14 -63.29 62.39
N PRO A 11 0.38 -62.33 61.93
CA PRO A 11 -0.14 -62.33 60.57
C PRO A 11 0.95 -62.14 59.50
N ASN A 12 0.66 -62.53 58.27
CA ASN A 12 1.45 -62.02 57.14
C ASN A 12 1.16 -60.55 56.94
N THR A 13 2.19 -59.69 57.05
CA THR A 13 2.02 -58.23 57.07
C THR A 13 2.14 -57.55 55.68
N ASN A 14 2.45 -58.30 54.62
CA ASN A 14 2.63 -57.76 53.29
C ASN A 14 1.65 -58.50 52.32
N PRO A 15 0.36 -58.23 52.39
CA PRO A 15 -0.61 -58.83 51.46
C PRO A 15 -0.39 -58.34 50.02
N PRO A 16 -0.61 -59.20 49.03
CA PRO A 16 -0.61 -58.75 47.63
C PRO A 16 -1.61 -57.61 47.40
N SER A 17 -1.34 -56.72 46.40
CA SER A 17 -2.32 -55.73 45.98
C SER A 17 -3.62 -56.42 45.53
N LEU A 18 -4.75 -55.77 45.77
CA LEU A 18 -6.07 -56.25 45.33
C LEU A 18 -6.32 -56.12 43.83
N GLY A 19 -5.31 -55.64 43.11
CA GLY A 19 -5.44 -55.27 41.68
C GLY A 19 -5.96 -53.86 41.47
N ALA A 20 -5.58 -53.27 40.35
CA ALA A 20 -6.01 -51.92 40.02
C ALA A 20 -7.46 -51.93 39.56
N GLN A 21 -8.25 -50.95 40.01
CA GLN A 21 -9.60 -50.65 39.54
C GLN A 21 -9.62 -49.29 38.87
N CYS A 22 -10.59 -49.04 37.99
CA CYS A 22 -10.82 -47.70 37.42
C CYS A 22 -11.89 -47.00 38.27
N ASP A 23 -11.79 -45.71 38.42
CA ASP A 23 -12.71 -44.82 39.16
C ASP A 23 -14.05 -44.69 38.44
N ASN A 24 -14.85 -45.78 38.42
CA ASN A 24 -16.11 -45.89 37.66
C ASN A 24 -17.35 -45.54 38.52
N ASN A 25 -17.26 -45.74 39.85
CA ASN A 25 -18.43 -45.61 40.71
C ASN A 25 -18.91 -44.17 40.80
N ASN A 26 -17.98 -43.23 41.03
CA ASN A 26 -18.24 -41.80 41.04
C ASN A 26 -16.99 -41.05 40.52
N PRO A 27 -16.83 -40.92 39.20
CA PRO A 27 -15.59 -40.46 38.61
C PRO A 27 -15.06 -39.13 39.20
N GLY A 28 -13.84 -39.16 39.65
CA GLY A 28 -13.13 -38.01 40.25
C GLY A 28 -12.97 -38.07 41.77
N ASP A 29 -13.61 -39.03 42.48
CA ASP A 29 -13.41 -39.18 43.92
C ASP A 29 -12.36 -40.26 44.25
N MET A 30 -11.85 -40.98 43.23
CA MET A 30 -10.81 -42.02 43.36
C MET A 30 -11.20 -43.13 44.33
N GLN A 31 -12.49 -43.39 44.47
CA GLN A 31 -13.02 -44.48 45.29
C GLN A 31 -13.70 -45.53 44.40
N GLU A 32 -13.43 -46.80 44.69
CA GLU A 32 -14.06 -47.90 43.98
C GLU A 32 -14.39 -49.07 44.90
N VAL A 33 -15.25 -49.96 44.44
CA VAL A 33 -15.71 -51.12 45.25
C VAL A 33 -14.71 -52.26 45.19
N PHE A 34 -14.08 -52.57 46.31
CA PHE A 34 -13.16 -53.70 46.46
C PHE A 34 -13.72 -54.78 47.34
N ASN A 35 -13.35 -56.05 47.05
CA ASN A 35 -13.53 -57.14 47.96
C ASN A 35 -12.23 -57.24 48.82
N LEU A 36 -12.29 -56.71 50.05
CA LEU A 36 -11.13 -56.63 50.96
C LEU A 36 -10.80 -58.01 51.58
N THR A 37 -11.71 -59.00 51.45
CA THR A 37 -11.51 -60.32 52.05
C THR A 37 -10.66 -61.27 51.16
N VAL A 38 -10.29 -60.84 49.96
CA VAL A 38 -9.50 -61.64 48.98
C VAL A 38 -8.22 -62.18 49.62
N ASN A 39 -7.52 -61.36 50.42
CA ASN A 39 -6.26 -61.69 51.07
C ASN A 39 -6.44 -62.20 52.52
N ALA A 40 -7.68 -62.44 52.99
CA ALA A 40 -7.92 -62.81 54.38
C ALA A 40 -7.18 -64.10 54.77
N ALA A 41 -7.23 -65.15 53.96
CA ALA A 41 -6.51 -66.41 54.23
C ALA A 41 -4.99 -66.24 54.26
N TYR A 42 -4.44 -65.34 53.38
CA TYR A 42 -3.02 -65.03 53.42
C TYR A 42 -2.65 -64.28 54.67
N ILE A 43 -3.39 -63.28 55.15
CA ILE A 43 -3.14 -62.46 56.33
C ILE A 43 -3.23 -63.30 57.59
N LEU A 44 -4.26 -64.16 57.68
CA LEU A 44 -4.42 -65.06 58.88
C LEU A 44 -3.29 -66.05 59.02
N ASN A 45 -2.46 -66.31 58.06
CA ASN A 45 -1.30 -67.19 58.08
C ASN A 45 -1.62 -68.58 58.67
N GLY A 46 -2.83 -69.08 58.47
CA GLY A 46 -3.31 -70.35 58.96
C GLY A 46 -3.67 -70.41 60.47
N ASP A 47 -3.67 -69.31 61.15
CA ASP A 47 -4.07 -69.27 62.58
C ASP A 47 -5.61 -69.04 62.70
N PRO A 48 -6.39 -70.03 63.14
CA PRO A 48 -7.85 -69.94 63.25
C PRO A 48 -8.31 -69.04 64.43
N ASN A 49 -7.38 -68.62 65.31
CA ASN A 49 -7.70 -67.79 66.48
C ASN A 49 -7.62 -66.30 66.17
N LEU A 50 -7.29 -65.91 64.92
CA LEU A 50 -7.22 -64.54 64.52
C LEU A 50 -8.51 -64.10 63.89
N THR A 51 -8.87 -62.87 64.13
CA THR A 51 -9.98 -62.16 63.51
C THR A 51 -9.51 -60.91 62.73
N LEU A 52 -10.13 -60.57 61.62
CA LEU A 52 -9.79 -59.43 60.78
C LEU A 52 -10.89 -58.39 60.86
N HIS A 53 -10.47 -57.17 61.18
CA HIS A 53 -11.33 -55.98 61.19
C HIS A 53 -10.75 -54.96 60.20
N TYR A 54 -11.55 -54.34 59.34
CA TYR A 54 -11.12 -53.50 58.22
C TYR A 54 -11.46 -52.03 58.50
N TYR A 55 -10.52 -51.13 58.21
CA TYR A 55 -10.67 -49.69 58.50
C TYR A 55 -10.12 -48.87 57.35
N HIS A 56 -10.71 -47.66 57.15
CA HIS A 56 -10.26 -46.72 56.12
C HIS A 56 -8.90 -46.09 56.41
N SER A 57 -8.53 -45.96 57.69
CA SER A 57 -7.26 -45.36 58.09
C SER A 57 -6.52 -46.16 59.17
N GLN A 58 -5.21 -45.94 59.26
CA GLN A 58 -4.40 -46.49 60.31
C GLN A 58 -4.85 -46.01 61.71
N ALA A 59 -5.26 -44.73 61.84
CA ALA A 59 -5.75 -44.14 63.06
C ALA A 59 -7.04 -44.85 63.54
N ASP A 60 -7.99 -45.12 62.65
CA ASP A 60 -9.19 -45.83 63.01
C ASP A 60 -8.91 -47.30 63.38
N ALA A 61 -7.95 -47.95 62.72
CA ALA A 61 -7.55 -49.32 63.05
C ALA A 61 -6.78 -49.41 64.40
N LEU A 62 -6.03 -48.35 64.73
CA LEU A 62 -5.28 -48.29 66.00
C LEU A 62 -6.24 -48.14 67.20
N VAL A 63 -7.22 -47.26 67.09
CA VAL A 63 -8.29 -47.06 68.09
C VAL A 63 -9.60 -47.41 67.41
N PRO A 64 -10.11 -48.66 67.55
CA PRO A 64 -11.23 -49.22 66.78
C PRO A 64 -12.42 -48.28 66.71
N GLN A 65 -12.56 -47.61 65.57
CA GLN A 65 -13.70 -46.75 65.17
C GLN A 65 -13.91 -46.78 63.67
N ASN A 66 -15.10 -46.48 63.19
CA ASN A 66 -15.39 -46.41 61.77
C ASN A 66 -15.03 -47.71 60.99
N GLU A 67 -15.28 -48.89 61.60
CA GLU A 67 -15.02 -50.20 60.94
C GLU A 67 -15.83 -50.36 59.67
N ILE A 68 -15.19 -50.89 58.62
CA ILE A 68 -15.82 -51.28 57.36
C ILE A 68 -16.61 -52.58 57.58
N LEU A 69 -17.91 -52.46 57.77
CA LEU A 69 -18.78 -53.57 58.11
C LEU A 69 -19.13 -54.48 56.90
N THR A 70 -18.89 -54.00 55.66
CA THR A 70 -19.15 -54.73 54.40
C THR A 70 -17.87 -54.94 53.60
N PRO A 71 -16.86 -55.69 54.14
CA PRO A 71 -15.56 -55.80 53.47
C PRO A 71 -15.58 -56.60 52.16
N LEU A 72 -16.66 -57.34 51.85
CA LEU A 72 -16.85 -58.04 50.56
C LEU A 72 -17.13 -57.08 49.40
N ALA A 73 -17.66 -55.89 49.71
CA ALA A 73 -17.98 -54.86 48.70
C ALA A 73 -17.77 -53.46 49.36
N ALA A 74 -16.55 -53.17 49.71
CA ALA A 74 -16.19 -51.90 50.38
C ALA A 74 -15.88 -50.82 49.35
N LEU A 75 -16.52 -49.65 49.48
CA LEU A 75 -16.16 -48.46 48.73
C LEU A 75 -14.95 -47.82 49.42
N VAL A 76 -13.79 -47.91 48.79
CA VAL A 76 -12.50 -47.47 49.38
C VAL A 76 -11.58 -46.90 48.29
N GLY A 77 -10.60 -46.15 48.69
CA GLY A 77 -9.65 -45.42 47.86
C GLY A 77 -9.57 -43.97 48.30
N ASP A 78 -8.69 -43.21 47.75
CA ASP A 78 -8.54 -41.76 48.04
C ASP A 78 -7.96 -41.05 46.80
N VAL A 79 -8.21 -39.76 46.70
CA VAL A 79 -7.59 -38.87 45.71
C VAL A 79 -6.09 -38.70 45.92
N ASP A 80 -5.58 -38.89 47.17
CA ASP A 80 -4.16 -38.93 47.45
C ASP A 80 -3.60 -40.33 47.13
N PRO A 81 -2.69 -40.49 46.17
CA PRO A 81 -2.12 -41.79 45.81
C PRO A 81 -1.32 -42.44 46.94
N ASN A 82 -0.90 -41.68 47.96
CA ASN A 82 -0.20 -42.21 49.11
C ASN A 82 -1.16 -42.76 50.19
N GLU A 83 -2.46 -42.46 50.08
CA GLU A 83 -3.51 -42.92 50.98
C GLU A 83 -4.40 -44.02 50.38
N GLN A 84 -3.99 -44.54 49.21
CA GLN A 84 -4.72 -45.68 48.60
C GLN A 84 -4.40 -47.00 49.29
N SER A 85 -4.84 -47.12 50.52
CA SER A 85 -4.72 -48.33 51.30
C SER A 85 -5.89 -48.50 52.29
N VAL A 86 -6.12 -49.75 52.70
CA VAL A 86 -7.01 -50.09 53.81
C VAL A 86 -6.21 -50.72 54.92
N TRP A 87 -6.49 -50.36 56.15
CA TRP A 87 -5.83 -50.90 57.32
C TRP A 87 -6.63 -52.02 57.93
N ILE A 88 -5.96 -53.18 58.16
CA ILE A 88 -6.55 -54.39 58.72
C ILE A 88 -5.99 -54.61 60.12
N ARG A 89 -6.86 -54.57 61.10
CA ARG A 89 -6.53 -54.88 62.44
C ARG A 89 -6.73 -56.37 62.64
N VAL A 90 -5.63 -57.09 62.89
CA VAL A 90 -5.64 -58.53 63.11
C VAL A 90 -5.54 -58.77 64.65
N GLU A 91 -6.63 -59.25 65.18
CA GLU A 91 -6.77 -59.48 66.60
C GLU A 91 -6.72 -60.94 67.00
N ASN A 92 -6.13 -61.20 68.16
CA ASN A 92 -6.27 -62.52 68.76
C ASN A 92 -7.64 -62.68 69.41
N SER A 93 -8.36 -63.77 69.20
CA SER A 93 -9.66 -64.08 69.83
C SER A 93 -9.61 -64.16 71.36
N ARG A 94 -8.40 -64.20 71.95
CA ARG A 94 -8.23 -64.18 73.39
C ARG A 94 -8.09 -62.76 73.90
N VAL A 95 -8.83 -62.48 74.99
CA VAL A 95 -8.81 -61.17 75.67
C VAL A 95 -8.13 -61.19 77.00
N ASP A 96 -7.61 -60.08 77.44
CA ASP A 96 -7.09 -59.89 78.80
C ASP A 96 -8.27 -59.78 79.80
N TYR A 97 -7.96 -59.56 81.11
CA TYR A 97 -8.98 -59.43 82.13
C TYR A 97 -9.83 -58.14 82.02
N LEU A 98 -9.36 -57.15 81.22
CA LEU A 98 -10.09 -55.90 80.91
C LEU A 98 -10.90 -56.01 79.59
N GLY A 99 -10.78 -57.13 78.92
CA GLY A 99 -11.46 -57.37 77.63
C GLY A 99 -10.69 -56.88 76.44
N ASN A 100 -9.38 -56.52 76.56
CA ASN A 100 -8.57 -56.02 75.43
C ASN A 100 -7.90 -57.19 74.71
N ASN A 101 -7.84 -57.08 73.35
CA ASN A 101 -7.13 -58.00 72.48
C ASN A 101 -5.72 -57.49 72.17
N CYS A 102 -4.74 -58.40 72.05
CA CYS A 102 -3.52 -58.08 71.33
C CYS A 102 -3.77 -58.06 69.86
N PHE A 103 -3.23 -57.06 69.17
CA PHE A 103 -3.43 -56.89 67.74
C PHE A 103 -2.16 -56.49 67.01
N VAL A 104 -2.16 -56.68 65.72
CA VAL A 104 -1.17 -56.16 64.74
C VAL A 104 -1.95 -55.50 63.60
N LEU A 105 -1.42 -54.35 63.11
CA LEU A 105 -1.98 -53.68 61.95
C LEU A 105 -1.25 -54.18 60.72
N VAL A 106 -2.05 -54.46 59.67
CA VAL A 106 -1.61 -54.84 58.34
C VAL A 106 -2.16 -53.85 57.35
N GLU A 107 -1.30 -53.25 56.52
CA GLU A 107 -1.69 -52.40 55.45
C GLU A 107 -2.02 -53.24 54.22
N GLN A 108 -3.18 -53.00 53.60
CA GLN A 108 -3.62 -53.59 52.34
C GLN A 108 -3.62 -52.53 51.26
N PRO A 109 -2.60 -52.51 50.38
CA PRO A 109 -2.53 -51.52 49.33
C PRO A 109 -3.65 -51.72 48.28
N LEU A 110 -4.21 -50.65 47.80
CA LEU A 110 -5.17 -50.53 46.73
C LEU A 110 -4.55 -49.77 45.56
N THR A 111 -5.21 -49.76 44.43
CA THR A 111 -4.92 -48.89 43.30
C THR A 111 -6.22 -48.55 42.61
N VAL A 112 -6.59 -47.28 42.66
CA VAL A 112 -7.68 -46.70 41.86
C VAL A 112 -7.09 -45.77 40.81
N ASN A 113 -7.33 -46.03 39.57
CA ASN A 113 -6.83 -45.22 38.44
C ASN A 113 -7.93 -44.28 37.98
N PRO A 114 -7.59 -43.01 37.70
CA PRO A 114 -8.54 -42.05 37.16
C PRO A 114 -9.02 -42.45 35.76
N LEU A 115 -10.25 -42.12 35.42
CA LEU A 115 -10.74 -42.25 34.05
C LEU A 115 -10.10 -41.20 33.13
N PRO A 116 -9.88 -41.51 31.84
CA PRO A 116 -9.54 -40.49 30.85
C PRO A 116 -10.56 -39.37 30.88
N GLN A 117 -10.11 -38.14 30.75
CA GLN A 117 -11.02 -36.99 30.66
C GLN A 117 -11.41 -36.76 29.19
N ILE A 118 -12.66 -36.38 28.96
CA ILE A 118 -13.19 -35.98 27.67
C ILE A 118 -13.73 -34.56 27.84
N VAL A 119 -13.24 -33.64 27.01
CA VAL A 119 -13.76 -32.26 26.97
C VAL A 119 -15.20 -32.27 26.52
N GLN A 120 -16.08 -31.62 27.28
CA GLN A 120 -17.52 -31.47 26.93
C GLN A 120 -18.02 -30.08 27.34
N PRO A 121 -18.88 -29.42 26.55
CA PRO A 121 -19.30 -29.86 25.21
C PRO A 121 -18.18 -29.71 24.17
N LEU A 122 -18.13 -30.61 23.21
CA LEU A 122 -17.26 -30.48 22.03
C LEU A 122 -17.97 -29.59 20.98
N ALA A 123 -17.18 -28.74 20.31
CA ALA A 123 -17.63 -28.11 19.07
C ALA A 123 -17.92 -29.18 18.02
N PRO A 124 -18.88 -28.98 17.11
CA PRO A 124 -19.13 -29.92 16.01
C PRO A 124 -17.90 -30.10 15.12
N TYR A 125 -17.70 -31.31 14.60
CA TYR A 125 -16.79 -31.56 13.50
C TYR A 125 -17.55 -31.30 12.20
N ARG A 126 -17.15 -30.26 11.46
CA ARG A 126 -17.84 -29.80 10.26
C ARG A 126 -17.07 -30.16 9.00
N VAL A 127 -17.77 -30.57 7.96
CA VAL A 127 -17.25 -30.89 6.63
C VAL A 127 -18.19 -30.27 5.59
N CYS A 128 -17.65 -29.82 4.46
CA CYS A 128 -18.46 -29.27 3.37
C CYS A 128 -19.18 -30.34 2.59
N ASP A 129 -20.39 -30.01 2.21
CA ASP A 129 -21.19 -30.75 1.26
C ASP A 129 -20.85 -30.28 -0.17
N ASN A 130 -20.32 -31.20 -0.99
CA ASN A 130 -19.94 -30.89 -2.37
C ASN A 130 -21.07 -31.12 -3.38
N ASP A 131 -22.12 -31.81 -3.01
CA ASP A 131 -23.21 -32.23 -3.91
C ASP A 131 -24.62 -32.02 -3.33
N ALA A 132 -24.71 -31.38 -2.18
CA ALA A 132 -25.95 -31.00 -1.50
C ALA A 132 -26.85 -32.17 -1.13
N ASP A 133 -26.26 -33.35 -0.77
CA ASP A 133 -26.99 -34.51 -0.30
C ASP A 133 -26.99 -34.67 1.23
N GLY A 134 -26.29 -33.78 1.93
CA GLY A 134 -26.13 -33.75 3.40
C GLY A 134 -25.19 -34.84 3.91
N LEU A 135 -24.45 -35.53 3.05
CA LEU A 135 -23.53 -36.59 3.41
C LEU A 135 -22.08 -36.20 3.08
N ALA A 136 -21.15 -36.51 3.99
CA ALA A 136 -19.73 -36.22 3.78
C ALA A 136 -18.86 -37.27 4.48
N GLU A 137 -17.63 -37.44 4.00
CA GLU A 137 -16.62 -38.27 4.65
C GLU A 137 -15.86 -37.50 5.72
N PHE A 138 -15.84 -38.03 6.94
CA PHE A 138 -15.14 -37.45 8.10
C PHE A 138 -13.90 -38.30 8.41
N ASP A 139 -12.73 -37.66 8.45
CA ASP A 139 -11.49 -38.29 8.93
C ASP A 139 -11.46 -38.29 10.47
N LEU A 140 -11.88 -39.39 11.06
CA LEU A 140 -11.91 -39.60 12.52
C LEU A 140 -10.51 -39.80 13.13
N THR A 141 -9.44 -39.82 12.31
CA THR A 141 -8.05 -39.93 12.78
C THR A 141 -7.33 -38.57 12.82
N ASN A 142 -8.03 -37.50 12.45
CA ASN A 142 -7.45 -36.18 12.44
C ASN A 142 -6.86 -35.82 13.82
N PRO A 143 -5.56 -35.39 13.90
CA PRO A 143 -4.89 -35.07 15.16
C PRO A 143 -5.59 -33.95 15.96
N ASP A 144 -6.16 -32.95 15.27
CA ASP A 144 -6.84 -31.83 15.93
C ASP A 144 -8.11 -32.30 16.66
N LEU A 145 -8.78 -33.32 16.11
CA LEU A 145 -9.92 -33.95 16.77
C LEU A 145 -9.51 -34.62 18.08
N ALA A 146 -8.38 -35.36 18.08
CA ALA A 146 -7.86 -35.98 19.28
C ALA A 146 -7.47 -34.93 20.35
N ILE A 147 -6.84 -33.82 19.94
CA ILE A 147 -6.51 -32.71 20.83
C ILE A 147 -7.79 -32.07 21.41
N ALA A 148 -8.79 -31.83 20.58
CA ALA A 148 -10.06 -31.27 21.03
C ALA A 148 -10.77 -32.15 22.06
N ILE A 149 -10.74 -33.48 21.85
CA ILE A 149 -11.38 -34.47 22.74
C ILE A 149 -10.63 -34.57 24.08
N LEU A 150 -9.31 -34.63 24.04
CA LEU A 150 -8.46 -34.91 25.20
C LEU A 150 -8.06 -33.65 25.98
N GLY A 151 -8.18 -32.46 25.37
CA GLY A 151 -7.78 -31.20 25.98
C GLY A 151 -6.26 -31.15 26.26
N THR A 152 -5.88 -31.05 27.54
CA THR A 152 -4.47 -30.97 27.95
C THR A 152 -3.76 -32.31 28.09
N GLN A 153 -4.48 -33.43 27.95
CA GLN A 153 -3.90 -34.78 28.04
C GLN A 153 -3.10 -35.09 26.77
N ASN A 154 -1.99 -35.86 26.93
CA ASN A 154 -1.14 -36.23 25.80
C ASN A 154 -1.84 -37.33 24.94
N PRO A 155 -2.16 -37.08 23.68
CA PRO A 155 -2.87 -38.05 22.83
C PRO A 155 -2.18 -39.42 22.68
N ALA A 156 -0.86 -39.47 22.82
CA ALA A 156 -0.09 -40.70 22.70
C ALA A 156 -0.41 -41.73 23.81
N ASP A 157 -0.95 -41.28 24.94
CA ASP A 157 -1.24 -42.12 26.11
C ASP A 157 -2.65 -42.74 26.02
N PHE A 158 -3.44 -42.38 24.99
CA PHE A 158 -4.82 -42.77 24.87
C PHE A 158 -5.16 -43.38 23.49
N THR A 159 -6.15 -44.26 23.49
CA THR A 159 -6.77 -44.75 22.26
C THR A 159 -8.21 -44.24 22.20
N ILE A 160 -8.54 -43.54 21.09
CA ILE A 160 -9.86 -42.98 20.85
C ILE A 160 -10.55 -43.85 19.79
N THR A 161 -11.81 -44.23 20.03
CA THR A 161 -12.65 -44.94 19.07
C THR A 161 -14.07 -44.38 19.11
N TYR A 162 -14.78 -44.49 18.00
CA TYR A 162 -16.08 -43.87 17.80
C TYR A 162 -17.12 -44.94 17.50
N TYR A 163 -18.37 -44.67 17.89
CA TYR A 163 -19.49 -45.60 17.78
C TYR A 163 -20.78 -44.86 17.40
N LEU A 164 -21.74 -45.59 16.81
CA LEU A 164 -23.04 -45.05 16.46
C LEU A 164 -23.96 -44.85 17.66
N THR A 165 -23.75 -45.65 18.71
CA THR A 165 -24.62 -45.64 19.89
C THR A 165 -23.84 -45.46 21.18
N PRO A 166 -24.44 -44.87 22.22
CA PRO A 166 -23.77 -44.76 23.52
C PRO A 166 -23.52 -46.15 24.15
N GLN A 167 -24.36 -47.14 23.82
CA GLN A 167 -24.19 -48.53 24.27
C GLN A 167 -22.96 -49.16 23.62
N GLY A 168 -22.73 -48.90 22.33
CA GLY A 168 -21.54 -49.33 21.60
C GLY A 168 -20.26 -48.75 22.14
N ALA A 169 -20.27 -47.45 22.50
CA ALA A 169 -19.13 -46.80 23.11
C ALA A 169 -18.77 -47.38 24.50
N ASN A 170 -19.74 -47.71 25.31
CA ASN A 170 -19.52 -48.25 26.65
C ASN A 170 -19.19 -49.75 26.62
N PRO A 171 -17.98 -50.19 27.03
CA PRO A 171 -17.59 -51.60 26.96
C PRO A 171 -18.44 -52.52 27.85
N LEU A 172 -19.10 -52.00 28.88
CA LEU A 172 -19.98 -52.77 29.76
C LEU A 172 -21.34 -53.10 29.15
N THR A 173 -21.80 -52.28 28.21
CA THR A 173 -23.13 -52.41 27.56
C THR A 173 -23.04 -52.75 26.08
N ASN A 174 -21.86 -52.75 25.51
CA ASN A 174 -21.66 -53.08 24.11
C ASN A 174 -22.02 -54.57 23.82
N THR A 175 -23.00 -54.80 22.97
CA THR A 175 -23.49 -56.11 22.59
C THR A 175 -22.97 -56.59 21.23
N GLY A 176 -21.86 -56.01 20.73
CA GLY A 176 -21.21 -56.40 19.48
C GLY A 176 -21.11 -55.32 18.43
N GLU A 177 -21.36 -54.06 18.80
CA GLU A 177 -21.10 -52.93 17.90
C GLU A 177 -19.58 -52.72 17.74
N THR A 178 -19.11 -52.65 16.49
CA THR A 178 -17.71 -52.40 16.16
C THR A 178 -17.43 -50.89 16.08
N PRO A 179 -16.20 -50.44 16.35
CA PRO A 179 -15.83 -49.06 16.13
C PRO A 179 -16.08 -48.63 14.68
N LEU A 180 -16.41 -47.35 14.48
CA LEU A 180 -16.52 -46.75 13.16
C LEU A 180 -15.16 -46.77 12.45
N PRO A 181 -15.15 -46.86 11.10
CA PRO A 181 -13.91 -46.79 10.33
C PRO A 181 -13.26 -45.41 10.46
N ASN A 182 -11.95 -45.32 10.19
CA ASN A 182 -11.18 -44.10 10.26
C ASN A 182 -11.77 -43.00 9.36
N ASN A 183 -12.15 -43.35 8.14
CA ASN A 183 -12.90 -42.49 7.24
C ASN A 183 -14.37 -42.94 7.32
N TYR A 184 -15.20 -42.09 7.88
CA TYR A 184 -16.60 -42.40 8.13
C TYR A 184 -17.52 -41.43 7.39
N THR A 185 -18.41 -41.94 6.54
CA THR A 185 -19.48 -41.13 5.94
C THR A 185 -20.70 -41.15 6.86
N ASN A 186 -21.22 -39.97 7.22
CA ASN A 186 -22.44 -39.89 8.03
C ASN A 186 -23.60 -40.57 7.32
N THR A 187 -24.49 -41.15 8.10
CA THR A 187 -25.68 -41.89 7.58
C THR A 187 -26.98 -41.12 7.81
N THR A 188 -26.92 -40.06 8.57
CA THR A 188 -28.02 -39.10 8.79
C THR A 188 -27.62 -37.80 8.11
N PRO A 189 -28.36 -37.31 7.11
CA PRO A 189 -28.05 -36.07 6.42
C PRO A 189 -27.92 -34.88 7.35
N ASP A 190 -27.09 -33.92 6.97
CA ASP A 190 -26.83 -32.64 7.60
C ASP A 190 -26.17 -32.74 8.98
N SER A 191 -26.61 -33.63 9.85
CA SER A 191 -26.05 -33.74 11.20
C SER A 191 -26.25 -35.13 11.83
N GLN A 192 -25.18 -35.63 12.43
CA GLN A 192 -25.21 -36.93 13.11
C GLN A 192 -24.35 -36.92 14.37
N ASN A 193 -24.90 -37.42 15.49
CA ASN A 193 -24.11 -37.65 16.69
C ASN A 193 -23.43 -39.02 16.63
N ILE A 194 -22.15 -39.03 16.98
CA ILE A 194 -21.38 -40.24 17.25
C ILE A 194 -20.84 -40.22 18.68
N TYR A 195 -20.55 -41.39 19.23
CA TYR A 195 -20.20 -41.56 20.63
C TYR A 195 -18.73 -41.96 20.76
N ILE A 196 -18.03 -41.31 21.70
CA ILE A 196 -16.57 -41.40 21.87
C ILE A 196 -16.26 -42.38 23.01
N ARG A 197 -15.34 -43.31 22.76
CA ARG A 197 -14.65 -44.09 23.80
C ARG A 197 -13.19 -43.71 23.84
N VAL A 198 -12.70 -43.31 25.01
CA VAL A 198 -11.29 -43.06 25.27
C VAL A 198 -10.77 -44.12 26.23
N VAL A 199 -9.69 -44.76 25.87
CA VAL A 199 -9.00 -45.79 26.71
C VAL A 199 -7.61 -45.26 27.05
N ASN A 200 -7.25 -45.27 28.33
CA ASN A 200 -5.88 -45.05 28.77
C ASN A 200 -5.05 -46.32 28.48
N ASN A 201 -4.02 -46.21 27.65
CA ASN A 201 -3.22 -47.33 27.18
C ASN A 201 -2.41 -48.04 28.29
N ALA A 202 -2.04 -47.33 29.36
CA ALA A 202 -1.27 -47.87 30.46
C ALA A 202 -2.14 -48.58 31.52
N THR A 203 -3.32 -48.04 31.81
CA THR A 203 -4.19 -48.54 32.89
C THR A 203 -5.38 -49.38 32.37
N GLY A 204 -5.76 -49.22 31.09
CA GLY A 204 -6.93 -49.82 30.51
C GLY A 204 -8.26 -49.14 30.91
N CYS A 205 -8.21 -48.08 31.71
CA CYS A 205 -9.41 -47.35 32.15
C CYS A 205 -10.10 -46.66 30.98
N VAL A 206 -11.43 -46.71 30.96
CA VAL A 206 -12.27 -46.30 29.82
C VAL A 206 -13.24 -45.20 30.26
N ASN A 207 -13.29 -44.12 29.46
CA ASN A 207 -14.37 -43.16 29.50
C ASN A 207 -15.16 -43.26 28.18
N ALA A 208 -16.47 -43.41 28.27
CA ALA A 208 -17.37 -43.56 27.13
C ALA A 208 -18.55 -42.59 27.18
N THR A 209 -18.36 -41.45 27.83
CA THR A 209 -19.43 -40.43 28.00
C THR A 209 -19.40 -39.36 26.92
N GLY A 210 -18.39 -39.34 26.04
CA GLY A 210 -18.22 -38.33 25.02
C GLY A 210 -19.22 -38.43 23.87
N VAL A 211 -19.65 -37.27 23.39
CA VAL A 211 -20.49 -37.13 22.21
C VAL A 211 -19.82 -36.15 21.26
N LEU A 212 -19.72 -36.49 20.01
CA LEU A 212 -19.26 -35.65 18.93
C LEU A 212 -20.38 -35.49 17.90
N THR A 213 -20.71 -34.26 17.57
CA THR A 213 -21.63 -33.96 16.47
C THR A 213 -20.84 -33.85 15.17
N LEU A 214 -21.11 -34.69 14.20
CA LEU A 214 -20.70 -34.49 12.82
C LEU A 214 -21.72 -33.59 12.16
N ALA A 215 -21.29 -32.57 11.43
CA ALA A 215 -22.16 -31.65 10.71
C ALA A 215 -21.67 -31.46 9.28
N VAL A 216 -22.59 -31.56 8.34
CA VAL A 216 -22.36 -31.31 6.92
C VAL A 216 -22.96 -29.96 6.60
N GLU A 217 -22.15 -29.06 6.05
CA GLU A 217 -22.50 -27.66 5.83
C GLU A 217 -22.47 -27.35 4.33
N GLU A 218 -23.30 -26.42 3.90
CA GLU A 218 -23.27 -25.93 2.54
C GLU A 218 -21.87 -25.43 2.16
N TYR A 219 -21.45 -25.73 0.94
CA TYR A 219 -20.17 -25.31 0.39
C TYR A 219 -20.15 -23.80 0.16
N ALA A 220 -19.19 -23.11 0.77
CA ALA A 220 -18.98 -21.70 0.50
C ALA A 220 -18.58 -21.48 -0.96
N GLN A 221 -19.23 -20.55 -1.64
CA GLN A 221 -18.90 -20.14 -3.00
C GLN A 221 -18.35 -18.72 -2.97
N ALA A 222 -17.33 -18.45 -3.78
CA ALA A 222 -16.76 -17.12 -3.96
C ALA A 222 -16.76 -16.79 -5.46
N THR A 223 -17.71 -15.96 -5.88
CA THR A 223 -17.85 -15.58 -7.28
C THR A 223 -16.85 -14.49 -7.64
N GLY A 224 -16.07 -14.71 -8.69
CA GLY A 224 -15.06 -13.75 -9.15
C GLY A 224 -14.13 -14.33 -10.23
N PRO A 225 -13.04 -13.63 -10.59
CA PRO A 225 -12.58 -12.38 -9.94
C PRO A 225 -13.56 -11.22 -10.09
N GLN A 226 -13.50 -10.27 -9.16
CA GLN A 226 -14.13 -8.96 -9.33
C GLN A 226 -13.09 -8.00 -9.88
N GLU A 227 -13.48 -7.10 -10.77
CA GLU A 227 -12.58 -6.14 -11.39
C GLU A 227 -12.94 -4.71 -10.97
N PHE A 228 -11.93 -3.91 -10.70
CA PHE A 228 -12.06 -2.47 -10.49
C PHE A 228 -11.03 -1.75 -11.34
N THR A 229 -11.50 -0.88 -12.22
CA THR A 229 -10.65 -0.01 -13.04
C THR A 229 -11.10 1.43 -12.88
N SER A 230 -10.16 2.34 -12.67
CA SER A 230 -10.47 3.78 -12.51
C SER A 230 -9.28 4.64 -12.91
N CYS A 231 -9.57 5.89 -13.32
CA CYS A 231 -8.55 6.92 -13.29
C CYS A 231 -8.19 7.26 -11.84
N ASP A 232 -6.95 7.63 -11.60
CA ASP A 232 -6.46 8.05 -10.30
C ASP A 232 -7.07 9.40 -9.89
N THR A 233 -8.16 9.34 -9.14
CA THR A 233 -8.88 10.54 -8.66
C THR A 233 -8.67 10.80 -7.16
N TYR A 234 -7.79 10.03 -6.52
CA TYR A 234 -7.58 10.16 -5.08
C TYR A 234 -6.76 11.43 -4.75
N THR A 235 -5.74 11.40 -3.94
CA THR A 235 -5.07 12.60 -3.45
C THR A 235 -4.07 13.21 -4.43
N ASP A 236 -3.32 12.38 -5.12
CA ASP A 236 -2.35 12.75 -6.16
C ASP A 236 -2.70 11.98 -7.44
N PRO A 237 -3.21 12.63 -8.49
CA PRO A 237 -3.67 11.95 -9.70
C PRO A 237 -2.54 11.31 -10.53
N TYR A 238 -1.31 11.37 -10.06
CA TYR A 238 -0.12 10.92 -10.78
C TYR A 238 0.64 9.79 -10.08
N ASP A 239 0.21 9.33 -8.89
CA ASP A 239 0.90 8.31 -8.12
C ASP A 239 0.35 6.89 -8.33
N GLY A 240 -0.82 6.76 -8.94
CA GLY A 240 -1.49 5.48 -9.23
C GLY A 240 -2.15 4.84 -8.01
N VAL A 241 -2.37 5.60 -6.95
CA VAL A 241 -2.96 5.13 -5.69
C VAL A 241 -4.41 5.57 -5.59
N PHE A 242 -5.29 4.65 -5.17
CA PHE A 242 -6.73 4.92 -5.05
C PHE A 242 -7.27 4.46 -3.68
N GLN A 243 -8.31 5.12 -3.20
CA GLN A 243 -9.04 4.65 -2.02
C GLN A 243 -10.33 3.96 -2.45
N LEU A 244 -10.45 2.67 -2.10
CA LEU A 244 -11.54 1.79 -2.53
C LEU A 244 -12.26 1.19 -1.31
N ASP A 245 -13.59 1.14 -1.37
CA ASP A 245 -14.39 0.33 -0.45
C ASP A 245 -14.53 -1.10 -1.02
N LEU A 246 -13.76 -2.05 -0.49
CA LEU A 246 -13.79 -3.44 -0.91
C LEU A 246 -15.12 -4.12 -0.58
N THR A 247 -15.84 -3.64 0.43
CA THR A 247 -17.08 -4.26 0.90
C THR A 247 -18.25 -4.10 -0.08
N GLN A 248 -18.13 -3.17 -1.02
CA GLN A 248 -19.13 -3.01 -2.09
C GLN A 248 -19.28 -4.25 -2.98
N TYR A 249 -18.24 -5.10 -3.06
CA TYR A 249 -18.25 -6.33 -3.84
C TYR A 249 -18.87 -7.53 -3.12
N ALA A 250 -19.16 -7.40 -1.81
CA ALA A 250 -19.63 -8.51 -0.99
C ALA A 250 -20.86 -9.22 -1.58
N SER A 251 -21.84 -8.46 -2.07
CA SER A 251 -23.05 -9.02 -2.67
C SER A 251 -22.78 -9.80 -3.96
N ALA A 252 -21.86 -9.31 -4.79
CA ALA A 252 -21.48 -9.97 -6.04
C ALA A 252 -20.68 -11.26 -5.76
N ILE A 253 -19.77 -11.21 -4.79
CA ILE A 253 -18.95 -12.35 -4.37
C ILE A 253 -19.81 -13.45 -3.77
N LEU A 254 -20.76 -13.12 -2.89
CA LEU A 254 -21.68 -14.07 -2.28
C LEU A 254 -22.70 -14.64 -3.27
N ASN A 255 -23.03 -13.94 -4.33
CA ASN A 255 -23.93 -14.37 -5.39
C ASN A 255 -25.25 -15.02 -4.87
N GLY A 256 -25.86 -14.39 -3.86
CA GLY A 256 -27.13 -14.83 -3.27
C GLY A 256 -26.99 -15.74 -2.05
N GLN A 257 -25.79 -16.12 -1.63
CA GLN A 257 -25.57 -16.79 -0.34
C GLN A 257 -25.90 -15.82 0.82
N ASP A 258 -26.41 -16.38 1.93
CA ASP A 258 -26.82 -15.59 3.11
C ASP A 258 -25.59 -15.01 3.83
N ALA A 259 -25.45 -13.69 3.82
CA ALA A 259 -24.36 -12.96 4.47
C ALA A 259 -24.33 -13.11 6.01
N THR A 260 -25.37 -13.66 6.64
CA THR A 260 -25.36 -13.99 8.08
C THR A 260 -24.74 -15.34 8.37
N VAL A 261 -24.64 -16.19 7.35
CA VAL A 261 -24.05 -17.53 7.40
C VAL A 261 -22.66 -17.54 6.80
N PHE A 262 -22.46 -16.88 5.66
CA PHE A 262 -21.19 -16.84 4.94
C PHE A 262 -20.50 -15.51 5.18
N LEU A 263 -19.36 -15.55 5.90
CA LEU A 263 -18.55 -14.40 6.20
C LEU A 263 -17.52 -14.14 5.10
N ILE A 264 -17.33 -12.89 4.76
CA ILE A 264 -16.28 -12.44 3.84
C ILE A 264 -15.15 -11.80 4.64
N SER A 265 -13.93 -12.19 4.28
CA SER A 265 -12.69 -11.60 4.80
C SER A 265 -11.75 -11.26 3.65
N TYR A 266 -10.98 -10.16 3.79
CA TYR A 266 -10.09 -9.62 2.77
C TYR A 266 -8.65 -9.74 3.22
N TYR A 267 -7.73 -10.03 2.30
CA TYR A 267 -6.32 -10.31 2.60
C TYR A 267 -5.41 -9.77 1.48
N HIS A 268 -4.18 -9.39 1.86
CA HIS A 268 -3.18 -8.96 0.89
C HIS A 268 -2.56 -10.12 0.11
N THR A 269 -2.55 -11.33 0.67
CA THR A 269 -1.92 -12.50 0.04
C THR A 269 -2.83 -13.73 0.08
N GLN A 270 -2.64 -14.62 -0.90
CA GLN A 270 -3.32 -15.92 -0.92
C GLN A 270 -3.01 -16.76 0.31
N ALA A 271 -1.75 -16.77 0.74
CA ALA A 271 -1.32 -17.57 1.89
C ALA A 271 -2.00 -17.11 3.19
N ASP A 272 -2.18 -15.80 3.39
CA ASP A 272 -2.93 -15.26 4.53
C ASP A 272 -4.41 -15.65 4.45
N ALA A 273 -5.00 -15.59 3.26
CA ALA A 273 -6.39 -15.97 3.05
C ALA A 273 -6.62 -17.46 3.33
N GLU A 274 -5.73 -18.34 2.86
CA GLU A 274 -5.78 -19.78 3.14
C GLU A 274 -5.62 -20.07 4.63
N ALA A 275 -4.65 -19.41 5.27
CA ALA A 275 -4.39 -19.58 6.70
C ALA A 275 -5.42 -18.88 7.61
N GLY A 276 -6.21 -17.92 7.08
CA GLY A 276 -7.12 -17.10 7.87
C GLY A 276 -6.40 -16.13 8.82
N THR A 277 -5.18 -15.69 8.45
CA THR A 277 -4.33 -14.80 9.26
C THR A 277 -4.19 -13.45 8.58
N ASN A 278 -3.94 -12.39 9.37
CA ASN A 278 -3.72 -11.03 8.84
C ASN A 278 -4.88 -10.50 7.98
N ALA A 279 -6.11 -10.87 8.29
CA ALA A 279 -7.28 -10.32 7.62
C ALA A 279 -7.37 -8.81 7.83
N LEU A 280 -7.76 -8.08 6.79
CA LEU A 280 -8.08 -6.66 6.91
C LEU A 280 -9.27 -6.49 7.88
N THR A 281 -9.19 -5.51 8.74
CA THR A 281 -10.34 -5.11 9.57
C THR A 281 -11.43 -4.51 8.67
N LEU A 282 -12.66 -4.49 9.17
CA LEU A 282 -13.77 -3.87 8.42
C LEU A 282 -13.47 -2.41 8.04
N ALA A 283 -12.83 -1.65 8.93
CA ALA A 283 -12.48 -0.26 8.66
C ALA A 283 -11.41 -0.13 7.57
N GLU A 284 -10.41 -1.01 7.55
CA GLU A 284 -9.40 -1.06 6.49
C GLU A 284 -10.00 -1.48 5.15
N ALA A 285 -10.91 -2.44 5.14
CA ALA A 285 -11.61 -2.88 3.93
C ALA A 285 -12.52 -1.80 3.34
N GLN A 286 -13.19 -1.00 4.19
CA GLN A 286 -14.06 0.10 3.77
C GLN A 286 -13.29 1.32 3.24
N ALA A 287 -12.04 1.47 3.58
CA ALA A 287 -11.18 2.58 3.17
C ALA A 287 -9.80 2.08 2.73
N TYR A 288 -9.80 1.05 1.89
CA TYR A 288 -8.59 0.40 1.42
C TYR A 288 -7.79 1.33 0.51
N ILE A 289 -6.50 1.49 0.80
CA ILE A 289 -5.56 2.23 -0.05
C ILE A 289 -4.80 1.22 -0.90
N THR A 290 -4.94 1.34 -2.23
CA THR A 290 -4.35 0.40 -3.19
C THR A 290 -2.83 0.52 -3.27
N GLN A 291 -2.18 -0.53 -3.75
CA GLN A 291 -0.82 -0.39 -4.28
C GLN A 291 -0.84 0.43 -5.58
N PRO A 292 0.28 1.07 -5.95
CA PRO A 292 0.34 1.87 -7.19
C PRO A 292 0.06 1.05 -8.44
N ASP A 293 -0.74 1.61 -9.33
CA ASP A 293 -1.10 1.13 -10.67
C ASP A 293 -1.91 -0.18 -10.68
N THR A 294 -1.48 -1.23 -10.01
CA THR A 294 -2.18 -2.52 -9.95
C THR A 294 -2.12 -3.13 -8.56
N ASP A 295 -3.22 -3.74 -8.13
CA ASP A 295 -3.29 -4.44 -6.85
C ASP A 295 -4.21 -5.65 -6.94
N ILE A 296 -4.00 -6.64 -6.07
CA ILE A 296 -4.83 -7.84 -5.99
C ILE A 296 -5.16 -8.10 -4.52
N ILE A 297 -6.44 -8.06 -4.20
CA ILE A 297 -6.96 -8.42 -2.89
C ILE A 297 -7.57 -9.80 -2.93
N TRP A 298 -7.08 -10.69 -2.07
CA TRP A 298 -7.64 -12.01 -1.89
C TRP A 298 -8.85 -11.96 -0.98
N VAL A 299 -9.91 -12.62 -1.40
CA VAL A 299 -11.18 -12.67 -0.67
C VAL A 299 -11.49 -14.10 -0.30
N LYS A 300 -11.70 -14.32 0.99
CA LYS A 300 -12.13 -15.60 1.55
C LYS A 300 -13.60 -15.51 1.93
N VAL A 301 -14.39 -16.46 1.45
CA VAL A 301 -15.76 -16.69 1.89
C VAL A 301 -15.77 -17.97 2.70
N GLU A 302 -16.22 -17.89 3.95
CA GLU A 302 -16.30 -19.05 4.84
C GLU A 302 -17.61 -19.05 5.63
N ASN A 303 -18.09 -20.21 6.01
CA ASN A 303 -19.25 -20.33 6.88
C ASN A 303 -18.89 -19.88 8.30
N SER A 304 -19.72 -19.07 8.93
CA SER A 304 -19.48 -18.46 10.26
C SER A 304 -19.59 -19.47 11.42
N SER A 305 -19.90 -20.73 11.15
CA SER A 305 -20.13 -21.73 12.18
C SER A 305 -18.83 -22.18 12.86
N ASN A 306 -18.91 -22.40 14.18
CA ASN A 306 -17.78 -22.90 14.98
C ASN A 306 -17.50 -24.38 14.65
N SER A 307 -16.24 -24.75 14.39
CA SER A 307 -15.82 -26.12 14.06
C SER A 307 -14.56 -26.52 14.83
N ILE A 308 -14.40 -27.81 15.10
CA ILE A 308 -13.19 -28.39 15.71
C ILE A 308 -11.99 -28.29 14.75
N ILE A 309 -12.23 -28.48 13.47
CA ILE A 309 -11.21 -28.54 12.42
C ILE A 309 -11.42 -27.36 11.46
N PRO A 310 -10.34 -26.81 10.87
CA PRO A 310 -10.46 -25.73 9.90
C PRO A 310 -11.52 -26.03 8.84
N PHE A 311 -12.38 -25.06 8.65
CA PHE A 311 -13.60 -25.19 7.87
C PHE A 311 -13.36 -24.95 6.38
N CYS A 312 -14.27 -25.42 5.53
CA CYS A 312 -14.21 -25.15 4.11
C CYS A 312 -14.47 -23.69 3.79
N TYR A 313 -13.71 -23.20 2.86
CA TYR A 313 -13.81 -21.85 2.35
C TYR A 313 -13.67 -21.86 0.83
N ALA A 314 -14.14 -20.79 0.21
CA ALA A 314 -13.83 -20.48 -1.18
C ALA A 314 -13.01 -19.22 -1.25
N LEU A 315 -12.10 -19.16 -2.23
CA LEU A 315 -11.28 -17.99 -2.50
C LEU A 315 -11.64 -17.38 -3.85
N THR A 316 -11.57 -16.06 -3.91
CA THR A 316 -11.59 -15.28 -5.14
C THR A 316 -10.69 -14.05 -4.98
N THR A 317 -10.63 -13.20 -5.99
CA THR A 317 -9.85 -11.97 -5.97
C THR A 317 -10.70 -10.76 -6.33
N ILE A 318 -10.25 -9.59 -5.88
CA ILE A 318 -10.59 -8.30 -6.44
C ILE A 318 -9.33 -7.80 -7.13
N GLU A 319 -9.38 -7.69 -8.45
CA GLU A 319 -8.28 -7.20 -9.29
C GLU A 319 -8.48 -5.71 -9.53
N ILE A 320 -7.48 -4.91 -9.19
CA ILE A 320 -7.55 -3.45 -9.19
C ILE A 320 -6.53 -2.92 -10.18
N GLU A 321 -6.98 -2.06 -11.08
CA GLU A 321 -6.13 -1.34 -12.03
C GLU A 321 -6.43 0.15 -11.95
N ILE A 322 -5.41 0.95 -11.63
CA ILE A 322 -5.51 2.41 -11.50
C ILE A 322 -4.67 3.05 -12.59
N GLU A 323 -5.33 3.74 -13.47
CA GLU A 323 -4.67 4.50 -14.52
C GLU A 323 -4.34 5.91 -14.04
N ARG A 324 -3.06 6.26 -14.08
CA ARG A 324 -2.59 7.61 -13.76
C ARG A 324 -3.07 8.60 -14.80
N TYR A 325 -3.41 9.80 -14.35
CA TYR A 325 -3.65 10.89 -15.29
C TYR A 325 -2.36 11.25 -16.05
N PRO A 326 -2.43 11.62 -17.35
CA PRO A 326 -1.30 12.20 -18.04
C PRO A 326 -0.92 13.53 -17.39
N ASN A 327 0.39 13.82 -17.29
CA ASN A 327 0.89 15.07 -16.69
C ASN A 327 1.61 15.92 -17.73
N PRO A 328 0.88 16.64 -18.61
CA PRO A 328 1.48 17.47 -19.63
C PRO A 328 2.11 18.74 -19.04
N ILE A 329 3.38 18.95 -19.35
CA ILE A 329 4.13 20.17 -19.01
C ILE A 329 4.69 20.75 -20.31
N ILE A 330 4.15 21.88 -20.76
CA ILE A 330 4.63 22.50 -22.00
C ILE A 330 6.03 23.04 -21.78
N THR A 331 6.95 22.62 -22.63
CA THR A 331 8.32 23.10 -22.69
C THR A 331 8.71 23.48 -24.11
N THR A 332 9.78 24.25 -24.24
CA THR A 332 10.35 24.66 -25.51
C THR A 332 11.84 24.39 -25.54
N PRO A 333 12.47 24.28 -26.72
CA PRO A 333 13.91 24.19 -26.80
C PRO A 333 14.59 25.37 -26.08
N ASN A 334 15.49 25.05 -25.15
CA ASN A 334 16.25 26.02 -24.33
C ASN A 334 15.39 27.02 -23.50
N GLY A 335 14.11 26.73 -23.26
CA GLY A 335 13.22 27.61 -22.49
C GLY A 335 12.79 28.89 -23.21
N VAL A 336 12.90 28.95 -24.53
CA VAL A 336 12.49 30.11 -25.34
C VAL A 336 10.97 30.28 -25.26
N THR A 337 10.50 31.52 -25.09
CA THR A 337 9.07 31.86 -25.03
C THR A 337 8.64 32.76 -26.18
N THR A 338 9.53 33.05 -27.13
CA THR A 338 9.30 34.04 -28.19
C THR A 338 9.31 33.44 -29.58
N ILE A 339 8.41 33.92 -30.44
CA ILE A 339 8.48 33.77 -31.90
C ILE A 339 9.05 35.05 -32.49
N CYS A 340 9.81 34.95 -33.60
CA CYS A 340 10.21 36.12 -34.37
C CYS A 340 9.35 36.29 -35.62
N VAL A 341 8.76 37.47 -35.76
CA VAL A 341 7.88 37.86 -36.85
C VAL A 341 8.47 39.05 -37.59
N ASP A 342 8.60 38.94 -38.88
CA ASP A 342 8.95 40.09 -39.72
C ASP A 342 7.79 41.09 -39.70
N PHE A 343 8.09 42.31 -39.26
CA PHE A 343 7.06 43.34 -39.08
C PHE A 343 6.38 43.76 -40.36
N THR A 344 7.10 43.78 -41.46
CA THR A 344 6.62 44.28 -42.73
C THR A 344 5.72 43.28 -43.47
N SER A 345 6.14 41.98 -43.46
CA SER A 345 5.41 40.93 -44.16
C SER A 345 4.41 40.18 -43.28
N GLY A 346 4.54 40.27 -41.95
CA GLY A 346 3.78 39.49 -40.97
C GLY A 346 4.13 38.01 -40.97
N LEU A 347 5.23 37.60 -41.58
CA LEU A 347 5.66 36.20 -41.62
C LEU A 347 6.47 35.82 -40.39
N VAL A 348 6.22 34.64 -39.83
CA VAL A 348 7.05 34.08 -38.78
C VAL A 348 8.38 33.60 -39.37
N VAL A 349 9.46 34.26 -39.01
CA VAL A 349 10.83 33.92 -39.47
C VAL A 349 11.52 32.95 -38.54
N ARG A 350 11.12 32.90 -37.29
CA ARG A 350 11.57 31.91 -36.30
C ARG A 350 10.38 31.35 -35.52
N PRO A 351 9.84 30.19 -35.94
CA PRO A 351 8.76 29.52 -35.21
C PRO A 351 9.23 28.94 -33.90
N LEU A 352 8.28 28.67 -32.99
CA LEU A 352 8.53 28.06 -31.70
C LEU A 352 7.85 26.69 -31.63
N ILE A 353 8.62 25.67 -31.24
CA ILE A 353 8.09 24.32 -31.03
C ILE A 353 7.73 24.18 -29.54
N LEU A 354 6.46 23.93 -29.27
CA LEU A 354 5.94 23.56 -27.96
C LEU A 354 5.95 22.03 -27.85
N ASN A 355 6.43 21.49 -26.73
CA ASN A 355 6.44 20.06 -26.45
C ASN A 355 5.65 19.78 -25.18
N SER A 356 4.71 18.83 -25.23
CA SER A 356 3.89 18.42 -24.08
C SER A 356 4.64 17.65 -23.01
N ASN A 357 5.84 17.13 -23.32
CA ASN A 357 6.68 16.28 -22.44
C ASN A 357 6.01 14.98 -21.95
N ILE A 358 5.01 14.50 -22.64
CA ILE A 358 4.38 13.23 -22.31
C ILE A 358 5.30 12.08 -22.75
N PRO A 359 5.66 11.17 -21.83
CA PRO A 359 6.34 9.92 -22.19
C PRO A 359 5.38 9.01 -22.97
N ASN A 360 5.93 8.21 -23.89
CA ASN A 360 5.17 7.26 -24.72
C ASN A 360 3.96 7.90 -25.42
N PRO A 361 4.14 8.93 -26.22
CA PRO A 361 3.03 9.71 -26.77
C PRO A 361 2.07 8.92 -27.68
N ALA A 362 2.44 7.70 -28.08
CA ALA A 362 1.57 6.81 -28.85
C ALA A 362 0.36 6.29 -28.04
N ASP A 363 0.47 6.32 -26.70
CA ASP A 363 -0.59 5.87 -25.79
C ASP A 363 -1.63 6.97 -25.52
N TYR A 364 -1.47 8.13 -26.15
CA TYR A 364 -2.30 9.30 -25.89
C TYR A 364 -2.76 10.00 -27.16
N THR A 365 -3.87 10.72 -27.03
CA THR A 365 -4.38 11.69 -28.01
C THR A 365 -4.17 13.10 -27.50
N PHE A 366 -3.79 14.04 -28.38
CA PHE A 366 -3.46 15.42 -28.05
C PHE A 366 -4.42 16.38 -28.71
N GLU A 367 -4.81 17.41 -27.97
CA GLU A 367 -5.58 18.55 -28.45
C GLU A 367 -4.91 19.84 -27.97
N TRP A 368 -4.42 20.64 -28.91
CA TRP A 368 -3.81 21.94 -28.59
C TRP A 368 -4.81 23.08 -28.67
N TYR A 369 -4.70 24.01 -27.78
CA TYR A 369 -5.56 25.19 -27.70
C TYR A 369 -4.70 26.46 -27.71
N GLU A 370 -5.19 27.50 -28.41
CA GLU A 370 -4.68 28.87 -28.38
C GLU A 370 -5.77 29.75 -27.76
N ASP A 371 -5.47 30.44 -26.67
CA ASP A 371 -6.41 31.31 -25.93
C ASP A 371 -7.77 30.62 -25.67
N THR A 372 -7.74 29.35 -25.27
CA THR A 372 -8.91 28.47 -25.05
C THR A 372 -9.64 27.97 -26.31
N VAL A 373 -9.19 28.33 -27.49
CA VAL A 373 -9.78 27.87 -28.76
C VAL A 373 -8.99 26.67 -29.29
N LEU A 374 -9.70 25.58 -29.61
CA LEU A 374 -9.07 24.38 -30.18
C LEU A 374 -8.38 24.72 -31.52
N ILE A 375 -7.14 24.27 -31.67
CA ILE A 375 -6.37 24.37 -32.91
C ILE A 375 -6.66 23.15 -33.79
N PRO A 376 -7.38 23.29 -34.90
CA PRO A 376 -7.76 22.16 -35.73
C PRO A 376 -6.53 21.45 -36.32
N GLY A 377 -6.48 20.12 -36.17
CA GLY A 377 -5.40 19.29 -36.74
C GLY A 377 -4.10 19.24 -35.90
N ALA A 378 -4.01 19.96 -34.79
CA ALA A 378 -2.89 19.89 -33.88
C ALA A 378 -3.08 18.69 -32.92
N THR A 379 -2.76 17.47 -33.39
CA THR A 379 -3.02 16.20 -32.71
C THR A 379 -1.75 15.46 -32.26
N GLY A 380 -0.59 16.08 -32.41
CA GLY A 380 0.69 15.48 -32.02
C GLY A 380 1.16 15.91 -30.64
N PRO A 381 2.19 15.24 -30.09
CA PRO A 381 2.80 15.58 -28.81
C PRO A 381 3.51 16.94 -28.81
N THR A 382 3.73 17.50 -30.00
CA THR A 382 4.33 18.82 -30.22
C THR A 382 3.42 19.66 -31.11
N TYR A 383 3.47 20.97 -30.89
CA TYR A 383 2.83 21.94 -31.74
C TYR A 383 3.84 23.04 -32.15
N THR A 384 3.81 23.46 -33.43
CA THR A 384 4.68 24.53 -33.90
C THR A 384 3.86 25.81 -34.06
N VAL A 385 4.27 26.84 -33.31
CA VAL A 385 3.70 28.19 -33.44
C VAL A 385 4.38 28.86 -34.61
N ASP A 386 3.73 28.83 -35.78
CA ASP A 386 4.24 29.35 -37.05
C ASP A 386 3.34 30.45 -37.66
N THR A 387 2.36 30.91 -36.91
CA THR A 387 1.47 31.99 -37.27
C THR A 387 1.69 33.22 -36.40
N ALA A 388 1.57 34.41 -36.97
CA ALA A 388 1.68 35.68 -36.28
C ALA A 388 0.31 36.17 -35.78
N SER A 389 0.32 36.84 -34.61
CA SER A 389 -0.83 37.63 -34.16
C SER A 389 -0.89 38.94 -34.90
N ALA A 390 -2.06 39.32 -35.39
CA ALA A 390 -2.24 40.59 -36.08
C ALA A 390 -2.01 41.85 -35.16
N THR A 391 -2.10 41.65 -33.86
CA THR A 391 -1.97 42.72 -32.85
C THR A 391 -0.66 42.68 -32.10
N GLY A 392 0.17 41.64 -32.31
CA GLY A 392 1.37 41.39 -31.53
C GLY A 392 1.11 40.95 -30.09
N ALA A 393 -0.15 40.58 -29.75
CA ALA A 393 -0.51 40.16 -28.40
C ALA A 393 0.16 38.83 -28.02
N THR A 394 0.54 38.68 -26.77
CA THR A 394 0.92 37.40 -26.17
C THR A 394 -0.25 36.42 -26.28
N ARG A 395 0.05 35.16 -26.63
CA ARG A 395 -0.95 34.10 -26.81
C ARG A 395 -0.66 32.99 -25.82
N ASN A 396 -1.73 32.50 -25.19
CA ASN A 396 -1.63 31.41 -24.21
C ASN A 396 -1.93 30.07 -24.87
N TYR A 397 -1.03 29.10 -24.72
CA TYR A 397 -1.20 27.75 -25.28
C TYR A 397 -1.40 26.75 -24.17
N THR A 398 -2.37 25.84 -24.34
CA THR A 398 -2.57 24.66 -23.49
C THR A 398 -2.67 23.42 -24.35
N VAL A 399 -2.34 22.26 -23.77
CA VAL A 399 -2.53 20.96 -24.40
C VAL A 399 -3.36 20.07 -23.49
N ARG A 400 -4.47 19.57 -24.01
CA ARG A 400 -5.27 18.52 -23.40
C ARG A 400 -4.75 17.19 -23.89
N VAL A 401 -4.43 16.29 -22.97
CA VAL A 401 -3.91 14.95 -23.26
C VAL A 401 -4.89 13.94 -22.73
N ILE A 402 -5.28 12.99 -23.57
CA ILE A 402 -6.30 12.00 -23.30
C ILE A 402 -5.66 10.63 -23.49
N SER A 403 -5.76 9.75 -22.53
CA SER A 403 -5.31 8.37 -22.65
C SER A 403 -6.12 7.62 -23.73
N ASN A 404 -5.47 6.72 -24.46
CA ASN A 404 -6.12 5.84 -25.43
C ASN A 404 -6.73 4.58 -24.78
N SER A 405 -6.64 4.46 -23.43
CA SER A 405 -7.29 3.40 -22.68
C SER A 405 -8.82 3.52 -22.74
N PRO A 406 -9.56 2.47 -22.36
CA PRO A 406 -11.02 2.55 -22.25
C PRO A 406 -11.52 3.58 -21.24
N LEU A 407 -10.70 3.97 -20.25
CA LEU A 407 -11.06 4.94 -19.20
C LEU A 407 -10.97 6.38 -19.69
N LEU A 408 -10.18 6.64 -20.75
CA LEU A 408 -10.00 7.97 -21.33
C LEU A 408 -9.56 9.03 -20.30
N CYS A 409 -8.67 8.67 -19.38
CA CYS A 409 -8.16 9.61 -18.38
C CYS A 409 -7.49 10.80 -19.06
N GLU A 410 -7.87 12.02 -18.68
CA GLU A 410 -7.44 13.22 -19.39
C GLU A 410 -7.01 14.35 -18.47
N THR A 411 -6.03 15.13 -18.93
CA THR A 411 -5.56 16.33 -18.22
C THR A 411 -5.21 17.43 -19.23
N THR A 412 -5.45 18.66 -18.82
CA THR A 412 -5.01 19.85 -19.58
C THR A 412 -3.82 20.47 -18.85
N SER A 413 -2.78 20.81 -19.60
CA SER A 413 -1.59 21.49 -19.06
C SER A 413 -1.92 22.85 -18.46
N ALA A 414 -1.01 23.35 -17.63
CA ALA A 414 -0.96 24.80 -17.36
C ALA A 414 -0.74 25.58 -18.66
N GLY A 415 -1.22 26.81 -18.69
CA GLY A 415 -1.04 27.70 -19.83
C GLY A 415 0.44 28.07 -20.03
N PHE A 416 0.88 28.11 -21.27
CA PHE A 416 2.21 28.54 -21.69
C PHE A 416 2.09 29.77 -22.57
N ASP A 417 2.69 30.88 -22.14
CA ASP A 417 2.63 32.15 -22.85
C ASP A 417 3.70 32.23 -23.94
N VAL A 418 3.28 32.51 -25.17
CA VAL A 418 4.16 32.77 -26.30
C VAL A 418 4.10 34.24 -26.68
N ILE A 419 5.24 34.88 -26.62
CA ILE A 419 5.41 36.30 -26.94
C ILE A 419 5.79 36.44 -28.40
N GLN A 420 5.12 37.37 -29.10
CA GLN A 420 5.52 37.77 -30.43
C GLN A 420 6.54 38.93 -30.35
N SER A 421 7.69 38.70 -30.99
CA SER A 421 8.72 39.75 -31.15
C SER A 421 9.19 39.76 -32.62
N GLY A 422 10.14 40.62 -32.93
CA GLY A 422 10.70 40.71 -34.27
C GLY A 422 11.89 41.63 -34.34
N GLN A 423 12.67 41.50 -35.39
CA GLN A 423 13.67 42.48 -35.75
C GLN A 423 13.02 43.88 -35.90
N ALA A 424 13.65 44.90 -35.42
CA ALA A 424 13.23 46.27 -35.69
C ALA A 424 13.20 46.57 -37.19
N SER A 425 12.24 47.35 -37.63
CA SER A 425 12.09 47.77 -39.01
C SER A 425 12.15 49.27 -39.11
N ILE A 426 12.70 49.74 -40.24
CA ILE A 426 12.73 51.20 -40.53
C ILE A 426 11.36 51.59 -41.11
N PRO A 427 10.65 52.59 -40.53
CA PRO A 427 9.35 53.01 -41.06
C PRO A 427 9.45 53.46 -42.53
N THR A 428 8.47 52.98 -43.34
CA THR A 428 8.46 53.25 -44.79
C THR A 428 8.57 54.73 -45.11
N GLY A 429 9.53 55.08 -45.97
CA GLY A 429 9.78 56.46 -46.39
C GLY A 429 10.65 57.26 -45.45
N THR A 430 11.26 56.64 -44.43
CA THR A 430 12.25 57.26 -43.54
C THR A 430 13.63 56.59 -43.68
N ILE A 431 14.64 57.15 -43.04
CA ILE A 431 15.99 56.56 -42.96
C ILE A 431 16.26 55.93 -41.61
N GLY A 432 15.26 55.86 -40.72
CA GLY A 432 15.38 55.23 -39.40
C GLY A 432 16.01 56.11 -38.33
N TYR A 433 16.45 57.30 -38.65
CA TYR A 433 16.99 58.22 -37.67
C TYR A 433 16.80 59.69 -38.08
N THR A 434 16.94 60.59 -37.10
CA THR A 434 16.99 62.02 -37.35
C THR A 434 18.20 62.61 -36.56
N VAL A 435 18.88 63.60 -37.17
CA VAL A 435 19.91 64.35 -36.51
C VAL A 435 19.35 65.73 -36.20
N THR A 436 19.36 66.13 -34.95
CA THR A 436 19.01 67.46 -34.45
C THR A 436 20.22 68.15 -33.89
N ASN A 437 20.13 69.48 -33.79
CA ASN A 437 21.25 70.31 -33.43
C ASN A 437 22.47 70.18 -34.38
N ALA A 438 22.21 69.79 -35.63
CA ALA A 438 23.24 69.75 -36.65
C ALA A 438 23.98 71.15 -36.67
N PHE A 439 25.26 71.10 -36.98
CA PHE A 439 26.15 72.28 -36.97
C PHE A 439 26.37 72.89 -35.58
N THR A 440 26.21 72.11 -34.53
CA THR A 440 26.56 72.51 -33.14
C THR A 440 27.54 71.55 -32.52
N ASN A 441 28.20 71.93 -31.42
CA ASN A 441 29.09 71.00 -30.68
C ASN A 441 28.31 69.91 -29.85
N SER A 442 26.98 69.90 -29.93
CA SER A 442 26.14 69.00 -29.19
C SER A 442 25.06 68.43 -30.09
N GLN A 443 25.45 67.57 -31.03
CA GLN A 443 24.53 66.94 -31.95
C GLN A 443 23.85 65.77 -31.30
N ILE A 444 22.58 65.57 -31.67
CA ILE A 444 21.71 64.50 -31.11
C ILE A 444 21.20 63.66 -32.25
N ILE A 445 21.38 62.34 -32.15
CA ILE A 445 20.73 61.34 -33.00
C ILE A 445 19.52 60.78 -32.26
N THR A 446 18.34 60.81 -32.90
CA THR A 446 17.15 60.14 -32.45
C THR A 446 16.82 59.02 -33.42
N VAL A 447 16.81 57.78 -32.96
CA VAL A 447 16.49 56.59 -33.73
C VAL A 447 14.96 56.43 -33.79
N THR A 448 14.42 56.08 -34.92
CA THR A 448 12.98 55.82 -35.12
C THR A 448 12.83 54.50 -35.84
N VAL A 449 12.34 53.52 -35.13
CA VAL A 449 12.05 52.18 -35.66
C VAL A 449 10.63 51.75 -35.27
N GLU A 450 10.09 50.78 -35.98
CA GLU A 450 8.85 50.13 -35.68
C GLU A 450 9.09 48.59 -35.62
N GLY A 451 8.21 47.85 -34.95
CA GLY A 451 8.35 46.41 -34.79
C GLY A 451 7.45 45.85 -33.68
N TRP A 452 7.55 44.54 -33.47
CA TRP A 452 6.78 43.83 -32.47
C TRP A 452 7.48 43.73 -31.10
N GLY A 453 8.82 43.95 -31.08
CA GLY A 453 9.67 43.77 -29.91
C GLY A 453 9.86 45.02 -29.04
N THR A 454 10.59 44.84 -28.00
CA THR A 454 11.16 45.87 -27.14
C THR A 454 12.63 46.03 -27.50
N TYR A 455 13.10 47.27 -27.74
CA TYR A 455 14.40 47.46 -28.34
C TYR A 455 15.37 48.20 -27.43
N GLU A 456 16.65 47.81 -27.51
CA GLU A 456 17.80 48.56 -27.04
C GLU A 456 18.64 49.02 -28.23
N TYR A 457 19.35 50.12 -28.02
CA TYR A 457 20.09 50.80 -29.05
C TYR A 457 21.55 50.95 -28.65
N SER A 458 22.46 50.85 -29.61
CA SER A 458 23.84 51.28 -29.41
C SER A 458 24.32 52.07 -30.63
N LEU A 459 25.25 52.97 -30.42
CA LEU A 459 25.90 53.75 -31.44
C LEU A 459 27.35 53.26 -31.55
N ASP A 460 27.76 52.83 -32.71
CA ASP A 460 29.04 52.19 -32.99
C ASP A 460 29.28 50.99 -31.99
N ASP A 461 30.47 50.89 -31.42
CA ASP A 461 30.83 49.92 -30.40
C ASP A 461 30.45 50.37 -28.96
N GLY A 462 29.55 51.34 -28.82
CA GLY A 462 29.14 51.89 -27.53
C GLY A 462 28.24 50.93 -26.74
N PRO A 463 27.99 51.24 -25.45
CA PRO A 463 27.10 50.41 -24.62
C PRO A 463 25.66 50.47 -25.11
N ARG A 464 24.93 49.35 -24.92
CA ARG A 464 23.47 49.29 -25.19
C ARG A 464 22.71 50.15 -24.18
N GLN A 465 21.69 50.84 -24.64
CA GLN A 465 20.77 51.66 -23.83
C GLN A 465 19.33 51.48 -24.30
N THR A 466 18.39 51.67 -23.39
CA THR A 466 16.95 51.64 -23.70
C THR A 466 16.46 52.93 -24.38
N SER A 467 17.20 54.03 -24.22
CA SER A 467 16.91 55.29 -24.91
C SER A 467 17.28 55.21 -26.39
N ASN A 468 16.38 55.64 -27.24
CA ASN A 468 16.62 55.78 -28.68
C ASN A 468 17.34 57.10 -29.03
N ILE A 469 17.84 57.87 -28.05
CA ILE A 469 18.48 59.16 -28.21
C ILE A 469 19.95 59.07 -27.84
N PHE A 470 20.84 59.49 -28.73
CA PHE A 470 22.26 59.61 -28.51
C PHE A 470 22.64 61.10 -28.51
N GLU A 471 23.17 61.56 -27.40
CA GLU A 471 23.57 62.94 -27.20
C GLU A 471 25.09 63.10 -27.33
N GLY A 472 25.55 64.28 -27.77
CA GLY A 472 26.98 64.60 -27.83
C GLY A 472 27.71 63.73 -28.88
N VAL A 473 27.04 63.37 -29.96
CA VAL A 473 27.60 62.51 -30.99
C VAL A 473 28.74 63.28 -31.73
N SER A 474 29.83 62.55 -31.99
CA SER A 474 30.98 63.11 -32.74
C SER A 474 30.65 63.34 -34.20
N LEU A 475 31.46 64.11 -34.87
CA LEU A 475 31.33 64.24 -36.32
C LEU A 475 31.82 63.02 -37.05
N GLY A 476 31.10 62.60 -38.06
CA GLY A 476 31.52 61.50 -38.93
C GLY A 476 30.40 60.58 -39.32
N ASN A 477 30.83 59.40 -39.71
CA ASN A 477 29.93 58.30 -40.09
C ASN A 477 29.83 57.38 -38.89
N HIS A 478 28.61 57.01 -38.54
CA HIS A 478 28.30 56.16 -37.40
C HIS A 478 27.45 54.99 -37.87
N ILE A 479 27.36 53.95 -37.00
CA ILE A 479 26.50 52.77 -37.14
C ILE A 479 25.60 52.74 -35.95
N ILE A 480 24.27 52.57 -36.20
CA ILE A 480 23.32 52.33 -35.13
C ILE A 480 22.94 50.87 -35.15
N HIS A 481 23.04 50.24 -34.01
CA HIS A 481 22.57 48.87 -33.78
C HIS A 481 21.29 48.94 -32.96
N VAL A 482 20.25 48.20 -33.40
CA VAL A 482 18.97 48.09 -32.70
C VAL A 482 18.71 46.63 -32.39
N TRP A 483 18.69 46.32 -31.11
CA TRP A 483 18.62 44.95 -30.60
C TRP A 483 17.24 44.66 -30.04
N ASP A 484 16.62 43.56 -30.47
CA ASP A 484 15.45 43.01 -29.78
C ASP A 484 15.84 42.45 -28.42
N THR A 485 15.09 42.75 -27.38
CA THR A 485 15.37 42.27 -26.01
C THR A 485 14.38 41.23 -25.51
N GLU A 486 13.30 40.97 -26.26
CA GLU A 486 12.33 39.97 -25.90
C GLU A 486 12.95 38.56 -25.97
N GLY A 487 12.67 37.70 -24.94
CA GLY A 487 13.26 36.37 -24.83
C GLY A 487 14.70 36.35 -24.33
N GLY A 488 15.31 37.51 -24.00
CA GLY A 488 16.68 37.64 -23.50
C GLY A 488 17.73 37.58 -24.62
N LEU A 489 18.97 37.94 -24.26
CA LEU A 489 20.09 38.16 -25.21
C LEU A 489 20.44 36.94 -26.08
N ALA A 490 20.19 35.72 -25.60
CA ALA A 490 20.53 34.48 -26.32
C ALA A 490 19.48 34.08 -27.35
N PHE A 491 18.28 34.61 -27.25
CA PHE A 491 17.12 34.17 -28.03
C PHE A 491 16.30 35.32 -28.60
N SER A 492 16.87 36.52 -28.60
CA SER A 492 16.30 37.71 -29.28
C SER A 492 16.19 37.46 -30.79
N CYS A 493 15.31 38.20 -31.45
CA CYS A 493 15.25 38.27 -32.91
C CYS A 493 16.50 38.99 -33.44
N GLU A 494 16.75 38.90 -34.74
CA GLU A 494 17.94 39.50 -35.35
C GLU A 494 18.03 41.00 -35.09
N GLU A 495 19.27 41.54 -35.02
CA GLU A 495 19.50 42.98 -34.90
C GLU A 495 19.22 43.71 -36.21
N LEU A 496 18.73 44.92 -36.10
CA LEU A 496 18.74 45.88 -37.21
C LEU A 496 20.00 46.71 -37.12
N ILE A 497 20.75 46.82 -38.22
CA ILE A 497 21.90 47.67 -38.37
C ILE A 497 21.55 48.80 -39.32
N ILE A 498 21.71 50.05 -38.89
CA ILE A 498 21.57 51.24 -39.74
C ILE A 498 22.97 51.78 -39.96
N GLU A 499 23.45 51.57 -41.16
CA GLU A 499 24.77 52.04 -41.59
C GLU A 499 24.71 53.46 -42.14
N ASP A 500 25.87 54.06 -42.31
CA ASP A 500 26.01 55.38 -42.95
C ASP A 500 25.23 56.53 -42.26
N VAL A 501 25.15 56.48 -40.95
CA VAL A 501 24.53 57.54 -40.14
C VAL A 501 25.46 58.74 -40.07
N GLN A 502 25.13 59.76 -40.86
CA GLN A 502 26.06 60.92 -41.02
C GLN A 502 25.73 62.03 -40.03
N VAL A 503 26.74 62.44 -39.31
CA VAL A 503 26.71 63.60 -38.41
C VAL A 503 27.57 64.68 -39.00
N ILE A 504 26.95 65.78 -39.41
CA ILE A 504 27.58 66.87 -40.18
C ILE A 504 27.74 68.12 -39.37
N ASP A 505 28.83 68.84 -39.65
CA ASP A 505 29.09 70.16 -39.09
C ASP A 505 29.84 71.02 -40.13
N TYR A 506 30.08 72.32 -39.78
CA TYR A 506 30.92 73.22 -40.53
C TYR A 506 31.76 74.01 -39.59
N PRO A 507 32.99 74.49 -40.01
CA PRO A 507 33.79 75.40 -39.22
C PRO A 507 33.07 76.73 -39.00
N HIS A 508 32.93 77.16 -37.75
CA HIS A 508 32.30 78.42 -37.37
C HIS A 508 33.16 79.62 -37.73
N TYR A 509 34.45 79.42 -38.02
CA TYR A 509 35.38 80.39 -38.53
C TYR A 509 36.44 79.70 -39.41
N PHE A 510 37.05 80.44 -40.25
CA PHE A 510 38.24 80.02 -41.01
C PHE A 510 39.18 81.22 -41.20
N THR A 511 40.45 80.95 -41.40
CA THR A 511 41.53 81.92 -41.44
C THR A 511 42.41 81.70 -42.66
N PRO A 512 41.98 82.21 -43.85
CA PRO A 512 42.70 81.94 -45.10
C PRO A 512 44.00 82.74 -45.19
N ASN A 513 45.03 82.32 -44.47
CA ASN A 513 46.36 82.94 -44.39
C ASN A 513 47.48 82.11 -45.01
N GLY A 514 47.14 80.88 -45.48
CA GLY A 514 48.07 79.94 -46.15
C GLY A 514 48.98 79.18 -45.21
N ASP A 515 48.69 79.11 -43.92
CA ASP A 515 49.50 78.40 -42.91
C ASP A 515 49.14 76.89 -42.81
N GLY A 516 48.11 76.42 -43.55
CA GLY A 516 47.60 75.06 -43.55
C GLY A 516 46.60 74.79 -42.44
N ILE A 517 46.22 75.74 -41.60
CA ILE A 517 45.30 75.58 -40.49
C ILE A 517 44.05 76.45 -40.73
N HIS A 518 42.88 75.82 -40.89
CA HIS A 518 41.63 76.57 -41.14
C HIS A 518 41.63 77.51 -42.32
N ASP A 519 42.44 77.22 -43.33
CA ASP A 519 42.55 78.04 -44.53
C ASP A 519 41.35 78.03 -45.43
N THR A 520 40.54 76.93 -45.39
CA THR A 520 39.33 76.76 -46.19
C THR A 520 38.13 76.41 -45.31
N TRP A 521 36.97 76.81 -45.79
CA TRP A 521 35.68 76.47 -45.18
C TRP A 521 34.95 75.47 -46.00
N ASN A 522 34.51 74.33 -45.40
CA ASN A 522 33.68 73.28 -46.01
C ASN A 522 32.79 72.62 -44.97
N VAL A 523 31.72 72.00 -45.44
CA VAL A 523 30.90 71.13 -44.57
C VAL A 523 31.62 69.81 -44.40
N VAL A 524 31.77 69.36 -43.18
CA VAL A 524 32.41 68.11 -42.80
C VAL A 524 31.34 67.08 -42.39
N GLY A 525 31.63 65.79 -42.50
CA GLY A 525 30.72 64.69 -42.12
C GLY A 525 29.87 64.08 -43.29
N LEU A 526 29.97 64.62 -44.50
CA LEU A 526 29.22 64.17 -45.69
C LEU A 526 30.03 63.17 -46.53
N PHE A 527 30.55 62.10 -45.88
CA PHE A 527 31.51 61.18 -46.53
C PHE A 527 30.91 60.42 -47.72
N ASN A 528 29.70 59.88 -47.62
CA ASN A 528 29.10 59.02 -48.65
C ASN A 528 28.36 59.79 -49.74
N TYR A 529 28.04 61.08 -49.53
CA TYR A 529 27.32 61.94 -50.49
C TYR A 529 28.13 63.12 -50.95
N ALA A 530 29.43 63.15 -50.66
CA ALA A 530 30.30 64.26 -50.95
C ALA A 530 30.30 64.68 -52.42
N ASP A 531 30.31 63.74 -53.33
CA ASP A 531 30.32 63.98 -54.78
C ASP A 531 28.99 64.49 -55.32
N GLN A 532 27.90 64.26 -54.62
CA GLN A 532 26.54 64.63 -55.06
C GLN A 532 26.06 65.92 -54.39
N THR A 533 26.73 66.36 -53.35
CA THR A 533 26.35 67.52 -52.55
C THR A 533 26.95 68.79 -53.13
N LYS A 534 26.08 69.77 -53.37
CA LYS A 534 26.49 71.11 -53.80
C LYS A 534 26.18 72.13 -52.71
N ILE A 535 27.19 72.84 -52.24
CA ILE A 535 27.07 73.85 -51.22
C ILE A 535 27.20 75.21 -51.87
N TYR A 536 26.23 76.09 -51.66
CA TYR A 536 26.21 77.44 -52.22
C TYR A 536 26.44 78.42 -51.12
N ILE A 537 27.47 79.28 -51.28
CA ILE A 537 27.85 80.29 -50.34
C ILE A 537 27.41 81.67 -50.87
N PHE A 538 26.64 82.39 -50.09
CA PHE A 538 26.10 83.65 -50.44
C PHE A 538 26.66 84.79 -49.51
N ASP A 539 26.73 86.01 -50.01
CA ASP A 539 26.98 87.15 -49.14
C ASP A 539 25.68 87.48 -48.35
N ARG A 540 25.82 88.46 -47.43
CA ARG A 540 24.69 88.91 -46.58
C ARG A 540 23.53 89.55 -47.37
N TYR A 541 23.74 89.86 -48.66
CA TYR A 541 22.76 90.44 -49.56
C TYR A 541 22.13 89.41 -50.54
N GLY A 542 22.45 88.13 -50.42
CA GLY A 542 21.93 87.04 -51.25
C GLY A 542 22.66 86.84 -52.58
N LYS A 543 23.80 87.47 -52.81
CA LYS A 543 24.66 87.32 -53.97
C LYS A 543 25.47 86.04 -53.82
N LEU A 544 25.39 85.11 -54.79
CA LEU A 544 26.17 83.87 -54.84
C LEU A 544 27.67 84.23 -54.95
N LEU A 545 28.48 83.80 -53.96
CA LEU A 545 29.92 83.97 -53.94
C LEU A 545 30.64 82.76 -54.51
N LYS A 546 30.26 81.57 -54.11
CA LYS A 546 30.91 80.29 -54.53
C LYS A 546 29.93 79.14 -54.50
N GLN A 547 30.11 78.14 -55.40
CA GLN A 547 29.61 76.84 -55.27
C GLN A 547 30.80 75.91 -54.99
N ILE A 548 30.67 75.06 -53.97
CA ILE A 548 31.68 74.06 -53.63
C ILE A 548 31.06 72.73 -53.50
N SER A 549 31.86 71.68 -53.50
CA SER A 549 31.45 70.29 -53.17
C SER A 549 32.06 69.95 -51.79
N SER A 550 31.36 69.18 -50.99
CA SER A 550 31.92 68.73 -49.70
C SER A 550 33.14 67.80 -49.91
N ALA A 551 33.33 67.19 -51.07
CA ALA A 551 34.51 66.44 -51.45
C ALA A 551 35.69 67.28 -51.89
N GLY A 552 35.53 68.63 -52.11
CA GLY A 552 36.59 69.54 -52.55
C GLY A 552 37.35 70.20 -51.41
N ASP A 553 38.37 70.97 -51.77
CA ASP A 553 39.23 71.68 -50.79
C ASP A 553 38.50 72.72 -49.99
N GLY A 554 37.23 72.99 -50.25
CA GLY A 554 36.43 74.01 -49.56
C GLY A 554 36.55 75.44 -50.20
N TRP A 555 36.04 76.40 -49.52
CA TRP A 555 36.10 77.81 -49.91
C TRP A 555 37.22 78.57 -49.14
N ASP A 556 38.11 79.18 -49.87
CA ASP A 556 39.27 79.91 -49.42
C ASP A 556 38.98 81.37 -49.05
N GLY A 557 37.72 81.78 -48.96
CA GLY A 557 37.30 83.11 -48.65
C GLY A 557 37.38 84.07 -49.83
N THR A 558 37.85 83.69 -51.00
CA THR A 558 37.99 84.56 -52.17
C THR A 558 36.74 84.57 -53.04
N TYR A 559 36.45 85.75 -53.64
CA TYR A 559 35.45 85.94 -54.67
C TYR A 559 36.05 86.55 -55.92
N ASN A 560 36.01 85.91 -57.10
CA ASN A 560 36.61 86.31 -58.34
C ASN A 560 38.13 86.63 -58.20
N GLY A 561 38.85 85.92 -57.38
CA GLY A 561 40.31 86.05 -57.23
C GLY A 561 40.78 87.24 -56.34
N GLN A 562 39.85 87.82 -55.54
CA GLN A 562 40.18 88.84 -54.57
C GLN A 562 39.75 88.41 -53.18
#